data_ccd2415b2336fd14f9280bbc7440d26d
#
_entry.id   ccd2415b2336fd14f9280bbc7440d26d
#
_cell.length_a   1.000
_cell.length_b   1.000
_cell.length_c   1.000
_cell.angle_alpha   90.00
_cell.angle_beta   90.00
_cell.angle_gamma   90.00
#
_symmetry.space_group_name_H-M   'P 1'
#
loop_
_entity.id
_entity.type
_entity.pdbx_description
1 polymer ?
#
loop_
_entity_poly.entity_id
_entity_poly.type
_entity_poly.pdbx_seq_one_letter_code
_entity_poly.pdbx_strand_id
1 'polypeptide(L)'
;MLFRSISLHAVRDELRNELVPLNRKYPIAELLQACRDYPGASNARRITFEYVMLRGVNDSLDDAKLLVKLLKGIPAKINLIPFNPWPGTTYECSDWDQIEKFSEYIFNAGYSSPVRTPRGRDILAACGQLKSETEKLSVRERQALRAMAMTD
;
A
#
# COMPACT_ATOMS: atom_id res chain seq x y z
N MET A 1 -13.67 -6.43 17.27
CA MET A 1 -13.28 -7.12 16.03
C MET A 1 -11.82 -6.85 15.78
N LEU A 2 -10.94 -7.82 15.99
CA LEU A 2 -9.51 -7.64 15.76
C LEU A 2 -9.25 -7.75 14.27
N PHE A 3 -8.92 -6.62 13.65
CA PHE A 3 -8.41 -6.60 12.29
C PHE A 3 -6.96 -7.10 12.31
N ARG A 4 -6.70 -8.12 11.51
CA ARG A 4 -5.37 -8.69 11.36
C ARG A 4 -4.78 -8.15 10.07
N SER A 5 -4.02 -7.09 10.21
CA SER A 5 -3.36 -6.41 9.11
C SER A 5 -1.85 -6.45 9.32
N ILE A 6 -1.13 -6.80 8.27
CA ILE A 6 0.33 -6.87 8.26
C ILE A 6 0.85 -5.96 7.16
N SER A 7 1.72 -5.04 7.53
CA SER A 7 2.46 -4.21 6.58
C SER A 7 3.57 -5.04 5.94
N LEU A 8 3.31 -5.58 4.77
CA LEU A 8 4.28 -6.40 4.03
C LEU A 8 5.20 -5.56 3.14
N HIS A 9 4.65 -4.83 2.20
CA HIS A 9 5.26 -3.84 1.31
C HIS A 9 6.39 -4.32 0.39
N ALA A 10 6.91 -5.53 0.59
CA ALA A 10 7.94 -6.11 -0.25
C ALA A 10 7.92 -7.64 -0.19
N VAL A 11 8.51 -8.28 -1.19
CA VAL A 11 8.60 -9.74 -1.31
C VAL A 11 10.05 -10.23 -1.21
N ARG A 12 11.00 -9.32 -1.03
CA ARG A 12 12.43 -9.61 -0.81
C ARG A 12 12.90 -8.94 0.47
N ASP A 13 13.70 -9.67 1.25
CA ASP A 13 14.17 -9.18 2.56
C ASP A 13 15.02 -7.92 2.45
N GLU A 14 15.86 -7.80 1.44
CA GLU A 14 16.72 -6.64 1.23
C GLU A 14 15.88 -5.36 1.11
N LEU A 15 14.85 -5.40 0.27
CA LEU A 15 13.96 -4.27 0.10
C LEU A 15 13.09 -4.03 1.33
N ARG A 16 12.59 -5.10 1.95
CA ARG A 16 11.76 -4.98 3.14
C ARG A 16 12.55 -4.45 4.34
N ASN A 17 13.83 -4.73 4.42
CA ASN A 17 14.71 -4.13 5.43
C ASN A 17 14.77 -2.60 5.36
N GLU A 18 14.63 -2.05 4.15
CA GLU A 18 14.58 -0.59 3.93
C GLU A 18 13.19 -0.03 4.23
N LEU A 19 12.14 -0.65 3.69
CA LEU A 19 10.77 -0.17 3.80
C LEU A 19 10.16 -0.43 5.18
N VAL A 20 10.48 -1.55 5.79
CA VAL A 20 9.99 -2.01 7.09
C VAL A 20 11.18 -2.51 7.92
N PRO A 21 11.91 -1.66 8.62
CA PRO A 21 13.14 -2.04 9.33
C PRO A 21 13.00 -3.18 10.33
N LEU A 22 11.79 -3.41 10.85
CA LEU A 22 11.46 -4.54 11.71
C LEU A 22 11.74 -5.91 11.02
N ASN A 23 11.80 -5.95 9.70
CA ASN A 23 12.14 -7.14 8.94
C ASN A 23 13.52 -7.71 9.28
N ARG A 24 14.44 -6.88 9.73
CA ARG A 24 15.78 -7.33 10.18
C ARG A 24 15.70 -8.29 11.36
N LYS A 25 14.70 -8.08 12.21
CA LYS A 25 14.44 -8.95 13.37
C LYS A 25 13.53 -10.13 13.00
N TYR A 26 12.57 -9.89 12.14
CA TYR A 26 11.57 -10.87 11.70
C TYR A 26 11.51 -10.92 10.17
N PRO A 27 12.39 -11.71 9.51
CA PRO A 27 12.40 -11.83 8.05
C PRO A 27 11.07 -12.33 7.48
N ILE A 28 10.85 -12.11 6.19
CA ILE A 28 9.61 -12.49 5.50
C ILE A 28 9.24 -13.95 5.74
N ALA A 29 10.19 -14.87 5.59
CA ALA A 29 9.92 -16.30 5.77
C ALA A 29 9.40 -16.62 7.17
N GLU A 30 9.96 -16.02 8.21
CA GLU A 30 9.56 -16.20 9.61
C GLU A 30 8.19 -15.57 9.87
N LEU A 31 7.96 -14.37 9.34
CA LEU A 31 6.66 -13.68 9.42
C LEU A 31 5.54 -14.52 8.79
N LEU A 32 5.75 -15.04 7.59
CA LEU A 32 4.76 -15.82 6.87
C LEU A 32 4.53 -17.20 7.51
N GLN A 33 5.56 -17.79 8.11
CA GLN A 33 5.39 -19.03 8.88
C GLN A 33 4.51 -18.79 10.11
N ALA A 34 4.71 -17.70 10.80
CA ALA A 34 3.83 -17.30 11.92
C ALA A 34 2.38 -17.10 11.47
N CYS A 35 2.17 -16.57 10.26
CA CYS A 35 0.84 -16.44 9.67
C CYS A 35 0.21 -17.81 9.35
N ARG A 36 0.99 -18.79 8.87
CA ARG A 36 0.51 -20.15 8.61
C ARG A 36 0.12 -20.86 9.89
N ASP A 37 0.89 -20.67 10.94
CA ASP A 37 0.68 -21.30 12.25
C ASP A 37 -0.43 -20.63 13.07
N TYR A 38 -0.94 -19.50 12.59
CA TYR A 38 -1.94 -18.74 13.31
C TYR A 38 -3.33 -19.38 13.24
N PRO A 39 -3.86 -19.91 14.37
CA PRO A 39 -5.09 -20.70 14.37
C PRO A 39 -6.36 -19.88 14.15
N GLY A 40 -6.28 -18.56 14.26
CA GLY A 40 -7.40 -17.65 14.04
C GLY A 40 -7.64 -17.26 12.58
N ALA A 41 -6.77 -17.68 11.65
CA ALA A 41 -6.94 -17.43 10.23
C ALA A 41 -7.80 -18.51 9.56
N SER A 42 -8.72 -18.10 8.70
CA SER A 42 -9.56 -18.97 7.88
C SER A 42 -10.03 -18.21 6.63
N ASN A 43 -10.67 -18.91 5.70
CA ASN A 43 -11.27 -18.25 4.53
C ASN A 43 -12.30 -17.17 4.90
N ALA A 44 -12.98 -17.31 6.05
CA ALA A 44 -13.88 -16.29 6.56
C ALA A 44 -13.17 -15.19 7.37
N ARG A 45 -11.94 -15.45 7.84
CA ARG A 45 -11.13 -14.54 8.66
C ARG A 45 -9.72 -14.44 8.11
N ARG A 46 -9.59 -13.88 6.93
CA ARG A 46 -8.32 -13.76 6.23
C ARG A 46 -7.38 -12.76 6.93
N ILE A 47 -6.09 -13.01 6.79
CA ILE A 47 -5.05 -12.05 7.14
C ILE A 47 -4.96 -11.02 6.01
N THR A 48 -5.02 -9.75 6.34
CA THR A 48 -4.86 -8.68 5.36
C THR A 48 -3.40 -8.27 5.29
N PHE A 49 -2.81 -8.36 4.11
CA PHE A 49 -1.46 -7.86 3.84
C PHE A 49 -1.56 -6.51 3.14
N GLU A 50 -1.01 -5.49 3.77
CA GLU A 50 -0.91 -4.15 3.20
C GLU A 50 0.32 -4.08 2.30
N TYR A 51 0.15 -3.59 1.08
CA TYR A 51 1.22 -3.53 0.09
C TYR A 51 1.18 -2.19 -0.64
N VAL A 52 2.11 -1.30 -0.32
CA VAL A 52 2.24 0.00 -0.98
C VAL A 52 2.87 -0.17 -2.36
N MET A 53 2.29 0.45 -3.38
CA MET A 53 2.74 0.33 -4.77
C MET A 53 3.71 1.45 -5.11
N LEU A 54 5.00 1.10 -5.19
CA LEU A 54 6.11 2.00 -5.47
C LEU A 54 6.64 1.74 -6.88
N ARG A 55 6.64 2.76 -7.73
CA ARG A 55 7.09 2.65 -9.12
C ARG A 55 8.52 2.15 -9.23
N GLY A 56 8.71 1.07 -10.01
CA GLY A 56 10.00 0.49 -10.29
C GLY A 56 10.73 -0.13 -9.10
N VAL A 57 10.07 -0.22 -7.94
CA VAL A 57 10.67 -0.72 -6.70
C VAL A 57 10.09 -2.08 -6.32
N ASN A 58 8.77 -2.18 -6.18
CA ASN A 58 8.07 -3.38 -5.71
C ASN A 58 6.83 -3.75 -6.56
N ASP A 59 6.66 -3.13 -7.71
CA ASP A 59 5.44 -3.19 -8.52
C ASP A 59 5.55 -4.05 -9.77
N SER A 60 6.64 -4.79 -9.96
CA SER A 60 6.82 -5.67 -11.12
C SER A 60 5.89 -6.89 -11.08
N LEU A 61 5.61 -7.47 -12.25
CA LEU A 61 4.87 -8.73 -12.32
C LEU A 61 5.64 -9.89 -11.67
N ASP A 62 6.97 -9.84 -11.67
CA ASP A 62 7.79 -10.82 -10.95
C ASP A 62 7.60 -10.70 -9.44
N ASP A 63 7.43 -9.49 -8.93
CA ASP A 63 7.04 -9.26 -7.53
C ASP A 63 5.64 -9.83 -7.23
N ALA A 64 4.69 -9.67 -8.13
CA ALA A 64 3.36 -10.26 -7.98
C ALA A 64 3.41 -11.79 -7.96
N LYS A 65 4.19 -12.40 -8.85
CA LYS A 65 4.40 -13.86 -8.90
C LYS A 65 5.02 -14.38 -7.60
N LEU A 66 6.04 -13.69 -7.12
CA LEU A 66 6.70 -14.07 -5.87
C LEU A 66 5.78 -13.90 -4.67
N LEU A 67 4.98 -12.83 -4.65
CA LEU A 67 3.98 -12.59 -3.60
C LEU A 67 2.98 -13.75 -3.52
N VAL A 68 2.42 -14.17 -4.64
CA VAL A 68 1.50 -15.31 -4.71
C VAL A 68 2.17 -16.60 -4.21
N LYS A 69 3.41 -16.83 -4.61
CA LYS A 69 4.19 -17.99 -4.15
C LYS A 69 4.43 -17.98 -2.64
N LEU A 70 4.77 -16.82 -2.08
CA LEU A 70 5.03 -16.65 -0.66
C LEU A 70 3.77 -16.83 0.20
N LEU A 71 2.61 -16.40 -0.31
CA LEU A 71 1.34 -16.47 0.42
C LEU A 71 0.62 -17.83 0.30
N LYS A 72 1.20 -18.77 -0.42
CA LYS A 72 0.60 -20.10 -0.60
C LYS A 72 0.33 -20.78 0.75
N GLY A 73 -0.90 -21.23 0.93
CA GLY A 73 -1.34 -21.87 2.17
C GLY A 73 -1.77 -20.91 3.27
N ILE A 74 -1.73 -19.61 3.03
CA ILE A 74 -2.21 -18.60 3.98
C ILE A 74 -3.56 -18.06 3.51
N PRO A 75 -4.61 -18.06 4.35
CA PRO A 75 -5.85 -17.36 4.04
C PRO A 75 -5.59 -15.86 4.04
N ALA A 76 -5.36 -15.28 2.87
CA ALA A 76 -4.85 -13.94 2.71
C ALA A 76 -5.75 -13.07 1.83
N LYS A 77 -5.74 -11.78 2.15
CA LYS A 77 -6.25 -10.69 1.33
C LYS A 77 -5.13 -9.66 1.18
N ILE A 78 -4.92 -9.15 0.01
CA ILE A 78 -3.87 -8.17 -0.27
C ILE A 78 -4.53 -6.82 -0.55
N ASN A 79 -4.26 -5.83 0.30
CA ASN A 79 -4.64 -4.45 0.05
C ASN A 79 -3.51 -3.75 -0.71
N LEU A 80 -3.75 -3.41 -1.95
CA LEU A 80 -2.83 -2.61 -2.75
C LEU A 80 -3.08 -1.13 -2.49
N ILE A 81 -2.05 -0.43 -2.04
CA ILE A 81 -2.13 0.98 -1.65
C ILE A 81 -1.32 1.81 -2.64
N PRO A 82 -1.96 2.61 -3.49
CA PRO A 82 -1.22 3.58 -4.30
C PRO A 82 -0.41 4.51 -3.40
N PHE A 83 0.88 4.61 -3.69
CA PHE A 83 1.78 5.43 -2.88
C PHE A 83 1.43 6.91 -3.02
N ASN A 84 1.41 7.61 -1.92
CA ASN A 84 1.20 9.04 -1.88
C ASN A 84 2.51 9.75 -1.49
N PRO A 85 3.22 10.34 -2.46
CA PRO A 85 4.52 10.97 -2.21
C PRO A 85 4.42 12.13 -1.21
N TRP A 86 5.41 12.25 -0.33
CA TRP A 86 5.59 13.41 0.52
C TRP A 86 6.84 14.18 0.10
N PRO A 87 6.96 15.47 0.45
CA PRO A 87 8.15 16.24 0.16
C PRO A 87 9.42 15.59 0.73
N GLY A 88 10.43 15.40 -0.13
CA GLY A 88 11.71 14.78 0.26
C GLY A 88 11.79 13.27 0.07
N THR A 89 10.67 12.57 -0.30
CA THR A 89 10.75 11.16 -0.67
C THR A 89 11.37 10.98 -2.05
N THR A 90 12.14 9.89 -2.22
CA THR A 90 12.66 9.46 -3.51
C THR A 90 11.72 8.48 -4.24
N TYR A 91 10.70 7.98 -3.55
CA TYR A 91 9.73 7.04 -4.12
C TYR A 91 8.63 7.75 -4.89
N GLU A 92 8.12 7.07 -5.90
CA GLU A 92 7.00 7.52 -6.72
C GLU A 92 5.86 6.49 -6.69
N CYS A 93 4.63 6.96 -6.94
CA CYS A 93 3.50 6.08 -7.10
C CYS A 93 3.62 5.28 -8.39
N SER A 94 3.29 4.00 -8.34
CA SER A 94 3.17 3.15 -9.53
C SER A 94 2.13 3.72 -10.49
N ASP A 95 2.35 3.52 -11.79
CA ASP A 95 1.34 3.83 -12.81
C ASP A 95 0.08 3.00 -12.56
N TRP A 96 -1.08 3.60 -12.84
CA TRP A 96 -2.37 2.95 -12.61
C TRP A 96 -2.48 1.62 -13.36
N ASP A 97 -2.07 1.59 -14.61
CA ASP A 97 -2.04 0.37 -15.42
C ASP A 97 -1.19 -0.73 -14.78
N GLN A 98 -0.07 -0.36 -14.16
CA GLN A 98 0.80 -1.32 -13.47
C GLN A 98 0.15 -1.86 -12.21
N ILE A 99 -0.55 -1.02 -11.45
CA ILE A 99 -1.31 -1.43 -10.28
C ILE A 99 -2.42 -2.41 -10.68
N GLU A 100 -3.14 -2.12 -11.76
CA GLU A 100 -4.19 -3.00 -12.26
C GLU A 100 -3.66 -4.36 -12.70
N LYS A 101 -2.55 -4.40 -13.45
CA LYS A 101 -1.90 -5.65 -13.87
C LYS A 101 -1.43 -6.47 -12.67
N PHE A 102 -0.86 -5.83 -11.68
CA PHE A 102 -0.43 -6.46 -10.44
C PHE A 102 -1.62 -7.05 -9.68
N SER A 103 -2.68 -6.29 -9.52
CA SER A 103 -3.93 -6.70 -8.87
C SER A 103 -4.58 -7.87 -9.61
N GLU A 104 -4.67 -7.80 -10.94
CA GLU A 104 -5.27 -8.84 -11.77
C GLU A 104 -4.51 -10.16 -11.65
N TYR A 105 -3.18 -10.12 -11.65
CA TYR A 105 -2.37 -11.32 -11.48
C TYR A 105 -2.67 -12.00 -10.13
N ILE A 106 -2.73 -11.24 -9.06
CA ILE A 106 -3.03 -11.76 -7.71
C ILE A 106 -4.45 -12.30 -7.63
N PHE A 107 -5.42 -11.60 -8.21
CA PHE A 107 -6.81 -12.03 -8.26
C PHE A 107 -6.97 -13.35 -9.02
N ASN A 108 -6.33 -13.48 -10.18
CA ASN A 108 -6.37 -14.70 -11.00
C ASN A 108 -5.69 -15.88 -10.30
N ALA A 109 -4.80 -15.63 -9.36
CA ALA A 109 -4.18 -16.65 -8.51
C ALA A 109 -5.06 -17.07 -7.32
N GLY A 110 -6.25 -16.50 -7.16
CA GLY A 110 -7.23 -16.86 -6.14
C GLY A 110 -7.22 -15.98 -4.88
N TYR A 111 -6.53 -14.86 -4.88
CA TYR A 111 -6.50 -13.93 -3.75
C TYR A 111 -7.31 -12.66 -4.02
N SER A 112 -8.07 -12.20 -3.03
CA SER A 112 -8.69 -10.89 -3.09
C SER A 112 -7.61 -9.81 -3.04
N SER A 113 -7.59 -8.91 -4.01
CA SER A 113 -6.58 -7.86 -4.14
C SER A 113 -7.21 -6.50 -4.44
N PRO A 114 -8.02 -5.95 -3.53
CA PRO A 114 -8.61 -4.64 -3.75
C PRO A 114 -7.53 -3.56 -3.79
N VAL A 115 -7.69 -2.63 -4.72
CA VAL A 115 -6.87 -1.43 -4.76
C VAL A 115 -7.56 -0.38 -3.91
N ARG A 116 -6.87 0.08 -2.87
CA ARG A 116 -7.39 1.15 -2.01
C ARG A 116 -7.35 2.46 -2.77
N THR A 117 -8.50 2.94 -3.23
CA THR A 117 -8.60 4.28 -3.82
C THR A 117 -8.43 5.31 -2.70
N PRO A 118 -7.39 6.18 -2.75
CA PRO A 118 -7.25 7.23 -1.76
C PRO A 118 -8.49 8.14 -1.87
N ARG A 119 -9.21 8.29 -0.79
CA ARG A 119 -10.25 9.32 -0.71
C ARG A 119 -9.55 10.67 -0.82
N GLY A 120 -9.88 11.43 -1.86
CA GLY A 120 -9.39 12.77 -2.04
C GLY A 120 -8.11 12.90 -2.88
N ARG A 121 -7.98 12.10 -3.95
CA ARG A 121 -6.99 12.36 -5.00
C ARG A 121 -7.10 13.78 -5.55
N ASP A 122 -8.33 14.33 -5.52
CA ASP A 122 -8.64 15.67 -5.99
C ASP A 122 -8.37 16.78 -4.96
N ILE A 123 -7.97 16.43 -3.72
CA ILE A 123 -7.86 17.37 -2.60
C ILE A 123 -6.52 17.26 -1.88
N LEU A 124 -5.44 16.76 -2.46
CA LEU A 124 -4.14 16.60 -1.76
C LEU A 124 -4.28 15.98 -0.35
N ALA A 125 -5.24 15.08 -0.19
CA ALA A 125 -5.62 14.53 1.10
C ALA A 125 -4.77 13.30 1.46
N ALA A 126 -3.48 13.52 1.67
CA ALA A 126 -2.64 12.55 2.36
C ALA A 126 -2.71 12.79 3.86
N CYS A 127 -2.88 11.73 4.63
CA CYS A 127 -2.71 11.79 6.08
C CYS A 127 -1.32 12.39 6.41
N GLY A 128 -1.29 13.57 6.98
CA GLY A 128 -0.06 14.28 7.35
C GLY A 128 0.36 15.41 6.41
N GLN A 129 0.11 15.34 5.10
CA GLN A 129 0.45 16.42 4.16
C GLN A 129 -0.52 17.60 4.21
N LEU A 130 -1.79 17.33 4.42
CA LEU A 130 -2.80 18.38 4.61
C LEU A 130 -2.47 19.34 5.74
N LYS A 131 -1.83 18.88 6.80
CA LYS A 131 -1.42 19.76 7.92
C LYS A 131 -0.28 20.70 7.54
N SER A 132 0.69 20.26 6.75
CA SER A 132 1.86 21.07 6.43
C SER A 132 1.61 22.12 5.35
N GLU A 133 0.70 21.88 4.40
CA GLU A 133 0.38 22.85 3.35
C GLU A 133 -0.78 23.76 3.72
N THR A 134 -1.77 23.25 4.46
CA THR A 134 -2.91 24.07 4.89
C THR A 134 -2.58 25.01 6.06
N GLU A 135 -1.58 24.68 6.88
CA GLU A 135 -1.10 25.58 7.92
C GLU A 135 -0.31 26.77 7.36
N LYS A 136 0.22 26.66 6.13
CA LYS A 136 0.98 27.73 5.48
C LYS A 136 0.13 28.76 4.75
N LEU A 137 -1.13 28.46 4.47
CA LEU A 137 -2.03 29.39 3.77
C LEU A 137 -3.00 30.02 4.75
N SER A 138 -2.99 31.33 4.85
CA SER A 138 -3.97 32.08 5.63
C SER A 138 -5.41 31.89 5.08
N VAL A 139 -6.40 32.13 5.89
CA VAL A 139 -7.82 32.04 5.48
C VAL A 139 -8.11 32.92 4.25
N ARG A 140 -7.42 34.08 4.15
CA ARG A 140 -7.54 35.00 3.01
C ARG A 140 -7.01 34.42 1.72
N GLU A 141 -5.87 33.73 1.78
CA GLU A 141 -5.24 33.10 0.61
C GLU A 141 -6.05 31.91 0.09
N ARG A 142 -6.69 31.17 0.98
CA ARG A 142 -7.63 30.09 0.62
C ARG A 142 -8.89 30.62 -0.07
N GLN A 143 -9.41 31.75 0.38
CA GLN A 143 -10.56 32.40 -0.26
C GLN A 143 -10.19 32.98 -1.64
N ALA A 144 -9.02 33.57 -1.78
CA ALA A 144 -8.53 34.08 -3.06
C ALA A 144 -8.33 32.98 -4.10
N LEU A 145 -7.75 31.84 -3.71
CA LEU A 145 -7.58 30.66 -4.57
C LEU A 145 -8.92 30.06 -5.01
N ARG A 146 -9.91 30.03 -4.12
CA ARG A 146 -11.27 29.57 -4.47
C ARG A 146 -11.98 30.51 -5.44
N ALA A 147 -11.80 31.82 -5.27
CA ALA A 147 -12.37 32.83 -6.16
C ALA A 147 -11.77 32.76 -7.57
N MET A 148 -10.45 32.49 -7.68
CA MET A 148 -9.78 32.29 -8.97
C MET A 148 -10.22 31.02 -9.70
N ALA A 149 -10.47 29.93 -8.98
CA ALA A 149 -10.92 28.67 -9.55
C ALA A 149 -12.38 28.66 -10.02
N MET A 150 -13.14 29.69 -9.67
CA MET A 150 -14.55 29.86 -10.08
C MET A 150 -14.72 30.81 -11.27
N THR A 151 -13.62 31.35 -11.83
CA THR A 151 -13.66 32.36 -12.91
C THR A 151 -13.23 31.79 -14.27
N ASP A 152 -12.89 30.50 -14.34
CA ASP A 152 -12.63 29.79 -15.59
C ASP A 152 -13.86 28.93 -15.99
#